data_af80fbf1c8ea72d07032f083e33467d5
#
_entry.id   af80fbf1c8ea72d07032f083e33467d5
#
_cell.length_a   1.000
_cell.length_b   1.000
_cell.length_c   1.000
_cell.angle_alpha   90.00
_cell.angle_beta   90.00
_cell.angle_gamma   90.00
#
_symmetry.space_group_name_H-M   'P 1'
#
loop_
_entity.id
_entity.type
_entity.pdbx_description
1 polymer ?
#
loop_
_entity_poly.entity_id
_entity_poly.type
_entity_poly.pdbx_seq_one_letter_code
_entity_poly.pdbx_strand_id
1 'polypeptide(L)'
;MVIVQLDIHYFMTALVIQWCILVKGFFHMEDGKISLSLESIIDADIAAAVPLISMGALLGRTTPIQLLFMALIEIVLFAANEYVALNIFSICDVGGSITVHAFGAYFGLAVSLMLRPGKDQNEAGKYEGANYASDIFAMVGTLFLYVYWPSFNSVLADGNGQERAILNTYLSLAAATVTTFIVSALVSHENKLDMVHVQNSTLAGGVAIGTVCNLLVGSHGAILIGIIAGCISVLGYRYLT
;
A
#
# COMPACT_ATOMS: atom_id res chain seq x y z
N MET A 1 -6.32 7.88 21.46
CA MET A 1 -6.68 7.91 20.02
C MET A 1 -5.81 6.96 19.20
N VAL A 2 -4.48 6.99 19.27
CA VAL A 2 -3.58 6.08 18.52
C VAL A 2 -3.86 4.59 18.78
N ILE A 3 -4.08 4.18 20.04
CA ILE A 3 -4.38 2.78 20.41
C ILE A 3 -5.68 2.31 19.73
N VAL A 4 -6.74 3.10 19.74
CA VAL A 4 -8.01 2.75 19.09
C VAL A 4 -7.86 2.61 17.57
N GLN A 5 -6.96 3.36 16.94
CA GLN A 5 -6.66 3.20 15.52
C GLN A 5 -5.94 1.88 15.24
N LEU A 6 -4.97 1.48 16.06
CA LEU A 6 -4.29 0.20 15.92
C LEU A 6 -5.25 -0.98 16.09
N ASP A 7 -6.17 -0.91 17.06
CA ASP A 7 -7.19 -1.94 17.28
C ASP A 7 -8.10 -2.11 16.04
N ILE A 8 -8.52 -1.01 15.42
CA ILE A 8 -9.34 -1.04 14.21
C ILE A 8 -8.58 -1.61 13.01
N HIS A 9 -7.30 -1.24 12.82
CA HIS A 9 -6.47 -1.82 11.76
C HIS A 9 -6.37 -3.34 11.91
N TYR A 10 -6.05 -3.80 13.11
CA TYR A 10 -5.92 -5.23 13.40
C TYR A 10 -7.23 -5.98 13.18
N PHE A 11 -8.34 -5.45 13.68
CA PHE A 11 -9.67 -6.04 13.49
C PHE A 11 -10.06 -6.07 12.01
N MET A 12 -9.87 -4.96 11.28
CA MET A 12 -10.18 -4.87 9.87
C MET A 12 -9.35 -5.85 9.05
N THR A 13 -8.05 -5.97 9.31
CA THR A 13 -7.17 -6.93 8.64
C THR A 13 -7.67 -8.36 8.85
N ALA A 14 -7.96 -8.75 10.09
CA ALA A 14 -8.46 -10.10 10.41
C ALA A 14 -9.80 -10.41 9.72
N LEU A 15 -10.71 -9.44 9.64
CA LEU A 15 -11.98 -9.58 8.93
C LEU A 15 -11.77 -9.69 7.43
N VAL A 16 -10.92 -8.84 6.86
CA VAL A 16 -10.66 -8.77 5.41
C VAL A 16 -10.01 -10.05 4.90
N ILE A 17 -9.05 -10.62 5.63
CA ILE A 17 -8.43 -11.91 5.24
C ILE A 17 -9.50 -12.97 5.04
N GLN A 18 -10.41 -13.14 5.99
CA GLN A 18 -11.48 -14.13 5.91
C GLN A 18 -12.45 -13.83 4.76
N TRP A 19 -12.83 -12.57 4.61
CA TRP A 19 -13.71 -12.13 3.54
C TRP A 19 -13.08 -12.28 2.15
N CYS A 20 -11.80 -11.95 2.02
CA CYS A 20 -11.05 -12.06 0.78
C CYS A 20 -10.93 -13.52 0.29
N ILE A 21 -10.67 -14.48 1.20
CA ILE A 21 -10.65 -15.91 0.86
C ILE A 21 -11.97 -16.32 0.23
N LEU A 22 -13.10 -15.87 0.77
CA LEU A 22 -14.41 -16.19 0.22
C LEU A 22 -14.65 -15.50 -1.14
N VAL A 23 -14.37 -14.21 -1.22
CA VAL A 23 -14.64 -13.43 -2.44
C VAL A 23 -13.73 -13.85 -3.60
N LYS A 24 -12.41 -13.96 -3.38
CA LYS A 24 -11.48 -14.43 -4.42
C LYS A 24 -11.72 -15.89 -4.75
N GLY A 25 -12.01 -16.72 -3.75
CA GLY A 25 -12.35 -18.12 -3.94
C GLY A 25 -13.59 -18.32 -4.83
N PHE A 26 -14.54 -17.38 -4.85
CA PHE A 26 -15.68 -17.42 -5.75
C PHE A 26 -15.27 -17.36 -7.24
N PHE A 27 -14.23 -16.61 -7.59
CA PHE A 27 -13.71 -16.54 -8.96
C PHE A 27 -12.89 -17.76 -9.37
N HIS A 28 -12.48 -18.60 -8.40
CA HIS A 28 -11.62 -19.76 -8.61
C HIS A 28 -12.25 -21.05 -8.06
N MET A 29 -13.59 -21.15 -8.06
CA MET A 29 -14.28 -22.35 -7.59
C MET A 29 -13.99 -23.57 -8.47
N GLU A 30 -13.65 -24.69 -7.84
CA GLU A 30 -13.55 -26.01 -8.46
C GLU A 30 -14.66 -26.91 -7.90
N ASP A 31 -15.45 -27.53 -8.75
CA ASP A 31 -16.59 -28.37 -8.38
C ASP A 31 -17.54 -27.71 -7.36
N GLY A 32 -17.76 -26.38 -7.49
CA GLY A 32 -18.64 -25.63 -6.60
C GLY A 32 -18.10 -25.43 -5.18
N LYS A 33 -16.78 -25.64 -4.97
CA LYS A 33 -16.11 -25.46 -3.68
C LYS A 33 -14.96 -24.46 -3.79
N ILE A 34 -14.76 -23.71 -2.71
CA ILE A 34 -13.61 -22.82 -2.54
C ILE A 34 -12.49 -23.64 -1.92
N SER A 35 -11.36 -23.73 -2.60
CA SER A 35 -10.15 -24.37 -2.09
C SER A 35 -9.43 -23.46 -1.10
N LEU A 36 -9.04 -24.01 0.05
CA LEU A 36 -8.20 -23.32 1.03
C LEU A 36 -6.79 -23.91 1.00
N SER A 37 -5.83 -23.10 0.60
CA SER A 37 -4.42 -23.45 0.52
C SER A 37 -3.57 -22.42 1.26
N LEU A 38 -2.29 -22.72 1.48
CA LEU A 38 -1.35 -21.74 2.01
C LEU A 38 -1.24 -20.52 1.10
N GLU A 39 -1.25 -20.74 -0.21
CA GLU A 39 -1.19 -19.68 -1.22
C GLU A 39 -2.42 -18.77 -1.13
N SER A 40 -3.64 -19.33 -1.03
CA SER A 40 -4.86 -18.52 -0.88
C SER A 40 -4.91 -17.71 0.42
N ILE A 41 -4.27 -18.18 1.49
CA ILE A 41 -4.13 -17.44 2.75
C ILE A 41 -3.14 -16.28 2.56
N ILE A 42 -1.96 -16.53 1.97
CA ILE A 42 -0.96 -15.50 1.68
C ILE A 42 -1.52 -14.42 0.77
N ASP A 43 -2.24 -14.83 -0.27
CA ASP A 43 -2.89 -13.93 -1.20
C ASP A 43 -3.97 -13.06 -0.53
N ALA A 44 -4.75 -13.64 0.38
CA ALA A 44 -5.72 -12.88 1.18
C ALA A 44 -5.04 -11.91 2.18
N ASP A 45 -3.89 -12.29 2.72
CA ASP A 45 -3.09 -11.43 3.60
C ASP A 45 -2.53 -10.22 2.83
N ILE A 46 -2.04 -10.44 1.60
CA ILE A 46 -1.64 -9.36 0.68
C ILE A 46 -2.82 -8.45 0.35
N ALA A 47 -3.98 -9.03 0.02
CA ALA A 47 -5.19 -8.28 -0.30
C ALA A 47 -5.69 -7.43 0.88
N ALA A 48 -5.38 -7.80 2.13
CA ALA A 48 -5.73 -6.99 3.29
C ALA A 48 -5.03 -5.62 3.31
N ALA A 49 -3.93 -5.46 2.57
CA ALA A 49 -3.29 -4.16 2.40
C ALA A 49 -4.16 -3.17 1.62
N VAL A 50 -5.05 -3.62 0.73
CA VAL A 50 -5.87 -2.75 -0.14
C VAL A 50 -6.73 -1.78 0.67
N PRO A 51 -7.62 -2.24 1.58
CA PRO A 51 -8.43 -1.33 2.38
C PRO A 51 -7.60 -0.54 3.42
N LEU A 52 -6.42 -1.01 3.82
CA LEU A 52 -5.51 -0.24 4.66
C LEU A 52 -4.93 0.95 3.89
N ILE A 53 -4.61 0.79 2.62
CA ILE A 53 -4.17 1.87 1.73
C ILE A 53 -5.30 2.88 1.53
N SER A 54 -6.50 2.42 1.20
CA SER A 54 -7.68 3.27 1.02
C SER A 54 -8.03 4.07 2.27
N MET A 55 -7.91 3.44 3.44
CA MET A 55 -8.12 4.09 4.73
C MET A 55 -7.16 5.26 4.94
N GLY A 56 -5.94 5.20 4.38
CA GLY A 56 -4.98 6.31 4.46
C GLY A 56 -5.53 7.63 3.94
N ALA A 57 -6.38 7.60 2.90
CA ALA A 57 -7.04 8.79 2.35
C ALA A 57 -8.25 9.28 3.19
N LEU A 58 -8.64 8.54 4.23
CA LEU A 58 -9.85 8.75 5.03
C LEU A 58 -9.56 8.97 6.52
N LEU A 59 -8.29 9.00 6.90
CA LEU A 59 -7.87 9.20 8.29
C LEU A 59 -8.47 10.48 8.86
N GLY A 60 -9.06 10.36 10.06
CA GLY A 60 -9.69 11.49 10.76
C GLY A 60 -11.09 11.87 10.27
N ARG A 61 -11.57 11.30 9.15
CA ARG A 61 -12.85 11.67 8.50
C ARG A 61 -13.94 10.62 8.61
N THR A 62 -13.58 9.38 8.94
CA THR A 62 -14.50 8.25 8.97
C THR A 62 -14.59 7.61 10.35
N THR A 63 -15.75 7.01 10.63
CA THR A 63 -15.93 6.17 11.82
C THR A 63 -15.43 4.76 11.57
N PRO A 64 -15.09 3.98 12.62
CA PRO A 64 -14.69 2.58 12.48
C PRO A 64 -15.68 1.72 11.70
N ILE A 65 -16.98 1.94 11.92
CA ILE A 65 -18.03 1.18 11.22
C ILE A 65 -18.03 1.50 9.72
N GLN A 66 -17.85 2.77 9.33
CA GLN A 66 -17.74 3.16 7.93
C GLN A 66 -16.53 2.52 7.26
N LEU A 67 -15.40 2.44 7.94
CA LEU A 67 -14.20 1.77 7.42
C LEU A 67 -14.42 0.27 7.21
N LEU A 68 -15.11 -0.42 8.12
CA LEU A 68 -15.44 -1.83 7.96
C LEU A 68 -16.37 -2.08 6.75
N PHE A 69 -17.42 -1.27 6.59
CA PHE A 69 -18.30 -1.37 5.42
C PHE A 69 -17.55 -1.06 4.12
N MET A 70 -16.69 -0.04 4.13
CA MET A 70 -15.84 0.28 2.98
C MET A 70 -14.98 -0.92 2.60
N ALA A 71 -14.28 -1.51 3.56
CA ALA A 71 -13.39 -2.64 3.32
C ALA A 71 -14.14 -3.87 2.75
N LEU A 72 -15.34 -4.17 3.25
CA LEU A 72 -16.15 -5.28 2.72
C LEU A 72 -16.55 -5.06 1.25
N ILE A 73 -16.94 -3.85 0.88
CA ILE A 73 -17.28 -3.49 -0.51
C ILE A 73 -16.02 -3.47 -1.37
N GLU A 74 -14.97 -2.87 -0.89
CA GLU A 74 -13.71 -2.70 -1.59
C GLU A 74 -13.09 -4.03 -2.01
N ILE A 75 -13.07 -5.03 -1.14
CA ILE A 75 -12.52 -6.36 -1.44
C ILE A 75 -13.28 -7.04 -2.57
N VAL A 76 -14.59 -6.85 -2.70
CA VAL A 76 -15.37 -7.39 -3.84
C VAL A 76 -14.92 -6.74 -5.14
N LEU A 77 -14.77 -5.41 -5.14
CA LEU A 77 -14.34 -4.67 -6.32
C LEU A 77 -12.86 -4.94 -6.65
N PHE A 78 -12.03 -5.06 -5.62
CA PHE A 78 -10.63 -5.45 -5.76
C PHE A 78 -10.49 -6.82 -6.41
N ALA A 79 -11.17 -7.85 -5.91
CA ALA A 79 -11.08 -9.20 -6.45
C ALA A 79 -11.56 -9.27 -7.92
N ALA A 80 -12.62 -8.53 -8.26
CA ALA A 80 -13.07 -8.42 -9.65
C ALA A 80 -12.04 -7.71 -10.53
N ASN A 81 -11.46 -6.59 -10.06
CA ASN A 81 -10.42 -5.86 -10.78
C ASN A 81 -9.17 -6.70 -10.99
N GLU A 82 -8.72 -7.39 -9.95
CA GLU A 82 -7.54 -8.27 -10.00
C GLU A 82 -7.78 -9.44 -10.97
N TYR A 83 -8.95 -10.09 -10.90
CA TYR A 83 -9.30 -11.16 -11.84
C TYR A 83 -9.26 -10.67 -13.30
N VAL A 84 -9.82 -9.52 -13.59
CA VAL A 84 -9.75 -8.91 -14.93
C VAL A 84 -8.33 -8.60 -15.33
N ALA A 85 -7.54 -7.99 -14.44
CA ALA A 85 -6.16 -7.61 -14.70
C ALA A 85 -5.26 -8.83 -14.97
N LEU A 86 -5.27 -9.79 -14.08
CA LEU A 86 -4.32 -10.91 -14.12
C LEU A 86 -4.79 -12.03 -15.05
N ASN A 87 -6.11 -12.38 -15.05
CA ASN A 87 -6.62 -13.54 -15.80
C ASN A 87 -7.12 -13.16 -17.20
N ILE A 88 -7.75 -12.00 -17.39
CA ILE A 88 -8.26 -11.58 -18.70
C ILE A 88 -7.19 -10.84 -19.50
N PHE A 89 -6.54 -9.83 -18.88
CA PHE A 89 -5.51 -9.04 -19.56
C PHE A 89 -4.10 -9.62 -19.45
N SER A 90 -3.91 -10.63 -18.59
CA SER A 90 -2.61 -11.27 -18.35
C SER A 90 -1.49 -10.28 -18.01
N ILE A 91 -1.78 -9.28 -17.19
CA ILE A 91 -0.77 -8.30 -16.73
C ILE A 91 0.18 -9.00 -15.76
N CYS A 92 1.46 -8.65 -15.83
CA CYS A 92 2.44 -9.03 -14.82
C CYS A 92 2.37 -8.00 -13.67
N ASP A 93 2.06 -8.43 -12.45
CA ASP A 93 2.00 -7.56 -11.27
C ASP A 93 2.26 -8.33 -9.96
N VAL A 94 3.39 -9.05 -9.91
CA VAL A 94 3.70 -9.98 -8.82
C VAL A 94 3.73 -9.32 -7.44
N GLY A 95 4.27 -8.11 -7.34
CA GLY A 95 4.31 -7.34 -6.09
C GLY A 95 3.12 -6.38 -5.91
N GLY A 96 2.06 -6.48 -6.73
CA GLY A 96 0.80 -5.77 -6.52
C GLY A 96 0.83 -4.25 -6.68
N SER A 97 1.80 -3.68 -7.42
CA SER A 97 1.85 -2.21 -7.59
C SER A 97 0.58 -1.66 -8.22
N ILE A 98 0.01 -2.38 -9.20
CA ILE A 98 -1.19 -1.98 -9.95
C ILE A 98 -2.44 -2.46 -9.22
N THR A 99 -2.53 -3.77 -8.98
CA THR A 99 -3.75 -4.40 -8.48
C THR A 99 -4.03 -4.05 -7.01
N VAL A 100 -2.99 -3.96 -6.17
CA VAL A 100 -3.12 -3.65 -4.74
C VAL A 100 -2.95 -2.14 -4.50
N HIS A 101 -1.75 -1.61 -4.78
CA HIS A 101 -1.40 -0.26 -4.34
C HIS A 101 -2.09 0.84 -5.14
N ALA A 102 -2.07 0.79 -6.47
CA ALA A 102 -2.75 1.80 -7.28
C ALA A 102 -4.27 1.70 -7.13
N PHE A 103 -4.83 0.48 -7.13
CA PHE A 103 -6.26 0.28 -6.91
C PHE A 103 -6.71 0.86 -5.56
N GLY A 104 -6.04 0.48 -4.45
CA GLY A 104 -6.36 0.98 -3.11
C GLY A 104 -6.25 2.50 -3.01
N ALA A 105 -5.18 3.10 -3.59
CA ALA A 105 -5.01 4.53 -3.60
C ALA A 105 -6.15 5.27 -4.34
N TYR A 106 -6.51 4.82 -5.55
CA TYR A 106 -7.60 5.44 -6.32
C TYR A 106 -8.96 5.21 -5.68
N PHE A 107 -9.20 4.02 -5.13
CA PHE A 107 -10.45 3.73 -4.42
C PHE A 107 -10.60 4.63 -3.18
N GLY A 108 -9.56 4.73 -2.36
CA GLY A 108 -9.54 5.60 -1.18
C GLY A 108 -9.76 7.07 -1.52
N LEU A 109 -9.12 7.57 -2.59
CA LEU A 109 -9.34 8.94 -3.09
C LEU A 109 -10.77 9.15 -3.58
N ALA A 110 -11.36 8.17 -4.27
CA ALA A 110 -12.75 8.26 -4.72
C ALA A 110 -13.72 8.33 -3.54
N VAL A 111 -13.53 7.48 -2.53
CA VAL A 111 -14.32 7.52 -1.29
C VAL A 111 -14.13 8.84 -0.53
N SER A 112 -12.89 9.32 -0.43
CA SER A 112 -12.58 10.62 0.19
C SER A 112 -13.29 11.78 -0.52
N LEU A 113 -13.34 11.75 -1.85
CA LEU A 113 -14.06 12.74 -2.65
C LEU A 113 -15.57 12.70 -2.37
N MET A 114 -16.17 11.52 -2.27
CA MET A 114 -17.59 11.34 -1.99
C MET A 114 -17.99 11.76 -0.57
N LEU A 115 -17.07 11.58 0.39
CA LEU A 115 -17.28 11.96 1.79
C LEU A 115 -16.84 13.40 2.10
N ARG A 116 -16.47 14.17 1.07
CA ARG A 116 -15.99 15.54 1.26
C ARG A 116 -17.08 16.41 1.92
N PRO A 117 -16.76 17.11 3.02
CA PRO A 117 -17.70 18.04 3.65
C PRO A 117 -18.16 19.12 2.67
N GLY A 118 -19.41 19.57 2.79
CA GLY A 118 -19.91 20.73 2.04
C GLY A 118 -19.06 21.98 2.31
N LYS A 119 -19.15 22.97 1.41
CA LYS A 119 -18.30 24.19 1.43
C LYS A 119 -18.29 24.95 2.76
N ASP A 120 -19.31 24.77 3.60
CA ASP A 120 -19.45 25.45 4.90
C ASP A 120 -18.76 24.72 6.07
N GLN A 121 -18.17 23.54 5.84
CA GLN A 121 -17.50 22.72 6.86
C GLN A 121 -16.01 22.50 6.57
N ASN A 122 -15.36 23.44 5.90
CA ASN A 122 -13.96 23.37 5.47
C ASN A 122 -12.94 23.58 6.63
N GLU A 123 -13.24 23.18 7.84
CA GLU A 123 -12.21 23.03 8.86
C GLU A 123 -11.53 21.67 8.64
N ALA A 124 -10.22 21.68 8.36
CA ALA A 124 -9.40 20.48 8.43
C ALA A 124 -9.71 19.79 9.75
N GLY A 125 -10.13 18.52 9.68
CA GLY A 125 -10.61 17.82 10.87
C GLY A 125 -9.54 17.83 11.94
N LYS A 126 -9.91 18.05 13.18
CA LYS A 126 -9.01 18.07 14.36
C LYS A 126 -8.06 16.86 14.44
N TYR A 127 -8.37 15.79 13.74
CA TYR A 127 -7.69 14.52 13.77
C TYR A 127 -6.92 14.18 12.49
N GLU A 128 -6.83 15.09 11.53
CA GLU A 128 -6.17 14.87 10.24
C GLU A 128 -4.65 15.16 10.28
N GLY A 129 -4.17 15.87 11.30
CA GLY A 129 -2.75 16.22 11.42
C GLY A 129 -1.91 15.17 12.12
N ALA A 130 -0.65 15.07 11.72
CA ALA A 130 0.37 14.28 12.41
C ALA A 130 0.66 14.84 13.81
N ASN A 131 1.05 13.97 14.73
CA ASN A 131 1.53 14.32 16.05
C ASN A 131 2.67 13.39 16.48
N TYR A 132 3.45 13.81 17.47
CA TYR A 132 4.64 13.08 17.93
C TYR A 132 4.39 11.60 18.22
N ALA A 133 3.28 11.26 18.87
CA ALA A 133 2.96 9.86 19.18
C ALA A 133 2.63 9.07 17.91
N SER A 134 1.83 9.65 17.00
CA SER A 134 1.51 9.00 15.71
C SER A 134 2.75 8.80 14.85
N ASP A 135 3.69 9.74 14.87
CA ASP A 135 4.96 9.66 14.11
C ASP A 135 5.86 8.53 14.61
N ILE A 136 5.92 8.32 15.93
CA ILE A 136 6.68 7.18 16.49
C ILE A 136 6.10 5.85 15.99
N PHE A 137 4.77 5.66 16.10
CA PHE A 137 4.13 4.42 15.64
C PHE A 137 4.27 4.23 14.13
N ALA A 138 4.11 5.30 13.35
CA ALA A 138 4.29 5.26 11.92
C ALA A 138 5.74 4.91 11.54
N MET A 139 6.73 5.43 12.25
CA MET A 139 8.14 5.10 12.02
C MET A 139 8.45 3.63 12.34
N VAL A 140 7.88 3.08 13.42
CA VAL A 140 7.98 1.64 13.73
C VAL A 140 7.38 0.82 12.59
N GLY A 141 6.17 1.17 12.13
CA GLY A 141 5.53 0.53 10.97
C GLY A 141 6.37 0.62 9.70
N THR A 142 6.97 1.78 9.44
CA THR A 142 7.86 2.00 8.28
C THR A 142 9.06 1.06 8.32
N LEU A 143 9.71 0.90 9.46
CA LEU A 143 10.86 -0.01 9.62
C LEU A 143 10.45 -1.48 9.41
N PHE A 144 9.28 -1.89 9.94
CA PHE A 144 8.74 -3.22 9.67
C PHE A 144 8.49 -3.43 8.18
N LEU A 145 7.80 -2.52 7.53
CA LEU A 145 7.52 -2.58 6.10
C LEU A 145 8.82 -2.61 5.27
N TYR A 146 9.80 -1.79 5.63
CA TYR A 146 11.09 -1.76 4.95
C TYR A 146 11.79 -3.13 4.96
N VAL A 147 11.81 -3.80 6.12
CA VAL A 147 12.46 -5.10 6.29
C VAL A 147 11.70 -6.22 5.55
N TYR A 148 10.38 -6.20 5.59
CA TYR A 148 9.55 -7.28 5.04
C TYR A 148 9.08 -7.05 3.61
N TRP A 149 9.27 -5.86 3.02
CA TRP A 149 8.83 -5.56 1.65
C TRP A 149 9.41 -6.49 0.58
N PRO A 150 10.69 -6.86 0.63
CA PRO A 150 11.22 -7.86 -0.30
C PRO A 150 10.48 -9.20 -0.26
N SER A 151 10.04 -9.64 0.94
CA SER A 151 9.21 -10.84 1.08
C SER A 151 7.82 -10.64 0.51
N PHE A 152 7.20 -9.49 0.77
CA PHE A 152 5.89 -9.12 0.21
C PHE A 152 5.89 -9.18 -1.33
N ASN A 153 6.86 -8.55 -1.98
CA ASN A 153 6.94 -8.52 -3.44
C ASN A 153 7.34 -9.88 -4.05
N SER A 154 7.97 -10.78 -3.30
CA SER A 154 8.54 -12.02 -3.84
C SER A 154 7.75 -13.27 -3.52
N VAL A 155 6.85 -13.24 -2.55
CA VAL A 155 6.21 -14.46 -2.01
C VAL A 155 5.37 -15.19 -3.05
N LEU A 156 4.81 -14.49 -4.02
CA LEU A 156 4.03 -15.05 -5.14
C LEU A 156 4.87 -15.22 -6.42
N ALA A 157 6.18 -14.96 -6.38
CA ALA A 157 7.06 -15.15 -7.52
C ALA A 157 7.60 -16.58 -7.59
N ASP A 158 7.70 -17.11 -8.80
CA ASP A 158 8.15 -18.48 -9.04
C ASP A 158 9.66 -18.58 -9.33
N GLY A 159 10.28 -19.64 -8.84
CA GLY A 159 11.64 -20.05 -9.19
C GLY A 159 12.68 -18.92 -9.06
N ASN A 160 13.49 -18.73 -10.10
CA ASN A 160 14.51 -17.67 -10.13
C ASN A 160 13.93 -16.25 -10.13
N GLY A 161 12.62 -16.08 -10.38
CA GLY A 161 11.91 -14.82 -10.28
C GLY A 161 11.83 -14.32 -8.84
N GLN A 162 11.73 -15.23 -7.88
CA GLN A 162 11.65 -14.90 -6.46
C GLN A 162 12.92 -14.20 -5.95
N GLU A 163 14.11 -14.76 -6.28
CA GLU A 163 15.37 -14.14 -5.89
C GLU A 163 15.54 -12.76 -6.53
N ARG A 164 15.20 -12.61 -7.82
CA ARG A 164 15.22 -11.31 -8.50
C ARG A 164 14.28 -10.31 -7.83
N ALA A 165 13.07 -10.75 -7.47
CA ALA A 165 12.10 -9.87 -6.78
C ALA A 165 12.65 -9.36 -5.45
N ILE A 166 13.29 -10.21 -4.66
CA ILE A 166 13.95 -9.82 -3.40
C ILE A 166 15.04 -8.79 -3.66
N LEU A 167 15.99 -9.09 -4.56
CA LEU A 167 17.14 -8.22 -4.85
C LEU A 167 16.70 -6.86 -5.43
N ASN A 168 15.82 -6.87 -6.42
CA ASN A 168 15.32 -5.65 -7.05
C ASN A 168 14.54 -4.79 -6.07
N THR A 169 13.71 -5.39 -5.22
CA THR A 169 12.95 -4.66 -4.19
C THR A 169 13.89 -4.02 -3.18
N TYR A 170 14.88 -4.76 -2.71
CA TYR A 170 15.84 -4.24 -1.74
C TYR A 170 16.64 -3.05 -2.28
N LEU A 171 17.11 -3.15 -3.52
CA LEU A 171 17.85 -2.06 -4.19
C LEU A 171 16.97 -0.82 -4.43
N SER A 172 15.73 -1.04 -4.84
CA SER A 172 14.77 0.05 -5.06
C SER A 172 14.41 0.77 -3.75
N LEU A 173 14.17 0.03 -2.66
CA LEU A 173 13.92 0.60 -1.33
C LEU A 173 15.12 1.39 -0.81
N ALA A 174 16.34 0.85 -0.94
CA ALA A 174 17.55 1.55 -0.50
C ALA A 174 17.75 2.85 -1.28
N ALA A 175 17.54 2.83 -2.59
CA ALA A 175 17.62 4.02 -3.44
C ALA A 175 16.54 5.06 -3.09
N ALA A 176 15.29 4.63 -2.90
CA ALA A 176 14.20 5.51 -2.49
C ALA A 176 14.47 6.16 -1.13
N THR A 177 15.04 5.40 -0.19
CA THR A 177 15.41 5.93 1.13
C THR A 177 16.42 7.06 1.01
N VAL A 178 17.56 6.84 0.34
CA VAL A 178 18.59 7.86 0.15
C VAL A 178 18.00 9.10 -0.54
N THR A 179 17.22 8.88 -1.60
CA THR A 179 16.56 9.96 -2.34
C THR A 179 15.59 10.75 -1.47
N THR A 180 14.79 10.06 -0.66
CA THR A 180 13.86 10.71 0.28
C THR A 180 14.56 11.65 1.22
N PHE A 181 15.65 11.22 1.84
CA PHE A 181 16.42 12.06 2.77
C PHE A 181 17.01 13.30 2.06
N ILE A 182 17.57 13.13 0.87
CA ILE A 182 18.11 14.22 0.07
C ILE A 182 17.02 15.22 -0.34
N VAL A 183 15.95 14.73 -0.97
CA VAL A 183 14.90 15.59 -1.52
C VAL A 183 14.08 16.24 -0.41
N SER A 184 13.79 15.52 0.69
CA SER A 184 13.11 16.10 1.86
C SER A 184 13.88 17.28 2.44
N ALA A 185 15.21 17.15 2.60
CA ALA A 185 16.06 18.26 3.08
C ALA A 185 16.07 19.44 2.09
N LEU A 186 16.07 19.19 0.78
CA LEU A 186 16.09 20.24 -0.25
C LEU A 186 14.78 21.03 -0.33
N VAL A 187 13.62 20.37 -0.12
CA VAL A 187 12.29 21.03 -0.23
C VAL A 187 11.81 21.62 1.10
N SER A 188 12.48 21.33 2.21
CA SER A 188 12.15 21.86 3.52
C SER A 188 12.67 23.29 3.69
N HIS A 189 11.85 24.18 4.26
CA HIS A 189 12.23 25.58 4.49
C HIS A 189 13.41 25.76 5.45
N GLU A 190 13.65 24.78 6.35
CA GLU A 190 14.71 24.86 7.37
C GLU A 190 15.81 23.83 7.15
N ASN A 191 15.87 23.19 5.97
CA ASN A 191 16.76 22.05 5.68
C ASN A 191 16.61 20.90 6.71
N LYS A 192 15.44 20.79 7.33
CA LYS A 192 15.11 19.72 8.27
C LYS A 192 14.38 18.60 7.55
N LEU A 193 14.54 17.39 8.04
CA LEU A 193 13.78 16.24 7.55
C LEU A 193 12.33 16.34 8.03
N ASP A 194 11.40 16.09 7.11
CA ASP A 194 9.99 15.91 7.42
C ASP A 194 9.73 14.42 7.72
N MET A 195 9.15 14.13 8.89
CA MET A 195 8.91 12.75 9.31
C MET A 195 7.89 12.04 8.42
N VAL A 196 6.92 12.77 7.88
CA VAL A 196 5.92 12.18 6.95
C VAL A 196 6.60 11.78 5.64
N HIS A 197 7.53 12.59 5.13
CA HIS A 197 8.36 12.20 3.98
C HIS A 197 9.14 10.91 4.28
N VAL A 198 9.83 10.86 5.42
CA VAL A 198 10.64 9.68 5.79
C VAL A 198 9.77 8.44 5.93
N GLN A 199 8.60 8.53 6.54
CA GLN A 199 7.71 7.40 6.75
C GLN A 199 7.09 6.83 5.46
N ASN A 200 6.79 7.69 4.49
CA ASN A 200 6.09 7.30 3.27
C ASN A 200 7.04 7.12 2.07
N SER A 201 7.88 8.12 1.80
CA SER A 201 8.65 8.14 0.56
C SER A 201 9.81 7.15 0.55
N THR A 202 10.31 6.74 1.72
CA THR A 202 11.30 5.66 1.82
C THR A 202 10.75 4.32 1.32
N LEU A 203 9.45 4.11 1.43
CA LEU A 203 8.77 2.88 0.98
C LEU A 203 8.29 2.96 -0.47
N ALA A 204 8.30 4.15 -1.08
CA ALA A 204 7.81 4.34 -2.45
C ALA A 204 8.55 3.47 -3.49
N GLY A 205 9.83 3.20 -3.26
CA GLY A 205 10.62 2.28 -4.10
C GLY A 205 10.09 0.86 -4.09
N GLY A 206 9.60 0.37 -2.94
CA GLY A 206 9.00 -0.96 -2.81
C GLY A 206 7.70 -1.09 -3.57
N VAL A 207 6.86 -0.05 -3.51
CA VAL A 207 5.61 0.03 -4.30
C VAL A 207 5.92 0.07 -5.80
N ALA A 208 6.79 0.99 -6.23
CA ALA A 208 7.05 1.23 -7.65
C ALA A 208 7.69 0.04 -8.37
N ILE A 209 8.56 -0.74 -7.69
CA ILE A 209 9.23 -1.90 -8.27
C ILE A 209 8.32 -3.14 -8.33
N GLY A 210 7.26 -3.21 -7.53
CA GLY A 210 6.47 -4.43 -7.30
C GLY A 210 5.98 -5.11 -8.57
N THR A 211 5.44 -4.35 -9.53
CA THR A 211 4.95 -4.90 -10.81
C THR A 211 6.05 -5.63 -11.60
N VAL A 212 7.28 -5.13 -11.57
CA VAL A 212 8.38 -5.62 -12.43
C VAL A 212 9.51 -6.28 -11.62
N CYS A 213 9.33 -6.48 -10.32
CA CYS A 213 10.39 -6.92 -9.43
C CYS A 213 11.01 -8.28 -9.82
N ASN A 214 10.20 -9.20 -10.34
CA ASN A 214 10.62 -10.53 -10.78
C ASN A 214 11.14 -10.57 -12.23
N LEU A 215 11.03 -9.48 -12.99
CA LEU A 215 11.47 -9.36 -14.37
C LEU A 215 12.97 -9.05 -14.49
N LEU A 216 13.48 -9.03 -15.72
CA LEU A 216 14.88 -8.75 -16.03
C LEU A 216 15.20 -7.24 -16.01
N VAL A 217 14.81 -6.55 -14.95
CA VAL A 217 15.05 -5.10 -14.79
C VAL A 217 16.53 -4.81 -14.50
N GLY A 218 17.20 -5.71 -13.79
CA GLY A 218 18.59 -5.55 -13.37
C GLY A 218 18.80 -4.51 -12.25
N SER A 219 19.95 -4.55 -11.61
CA SER A 219 20.25 -3.72 -10.44
C SER A 219 20.18 -2.22 -10.72
N HIS A 220 20.67 -1.77 -11.88
CA HIS A 220 20.65 -0.35 -12.27
C HIS A 220 19.21 0.16 -12.47
N GLY A 221 18.36 -0.66 -13.11
CA GLY A 221 16.94 -0.33 -13.30
C GLY A 221 16.19 -0.25 -11.97
N ALA A 222 16.44 -1.19 -11.06
CA ALA A 222 15.83 -1.18 -9.72
C ALA A 222 16.22 0.07 -8.92
N ILE A 223 17.49 0.46 -8.93
CA ILE A 223 17.98 1.68 -8.30
C ILE A 223 17.32 2.92 -8.92
N LEU A 224 17.26 3.00 -10.26
CA LEU A 224 16.64 4.14 -10.95
C LEU A 224 15.15 4.26 -10.62
N ILE A 225 14.41 3.15 -10.58
CA ILE A 225 13.00 3.14 -10.16
C ILE A 225 12.86 3.68 -8.73
N GLY A 226 13.72 3.24 -7.81
CA GLY A 226 13.71 3.73 -6.43
C GLY A 226 13.98 5.23 -6.32
N ILE A 227 14.95 5.76 -7.06
CA ILE A 227 15.26 7.19 -7.11
C ILE A 227 14.04 7.99 -7.60
N ILE A 228 13.47 7.59 -8.72
CA ILE A 228 12.31 8.29 -9.30
C ILE A 228 11.11 8.23 -8.35
N ALA A 229 10.84 7.06 -7.77
CA ALA A 229 9.74 6.88 -6.84
C ALA A 229 9.87 7.75 -5.58
N GLY A 230 11.07 7.78 -4.97
CA GLY A 230 11.36 8.64 -3.83
C GLY A 230 11.18 10.13 -4.13
N CYS A 231 11.69 10.59 -5.29
CA CYS A 231 11.49 11.97 -5.76
C CYS A 231 10.00 12.31 -5.93
N ILE A 232 9.26 11.49 -6.68
CA ILE A 232 7.83 11.73 -6.97
C ILE A 232 7.03 11.75 -5.67
N SER A 233 7.31 10.83 -4.73
CA SER A 233 6.58 10.75 -3.47
C SER A 233 6.80 11.99 -2.60
N VAL A 234 8.05 12.45 -2.41
CA VAL A 234 8.34 13.66 -1.64
C VAL A 234 7.73 14.90 -2.28
N LEU A 235 7.94 15.08 -3.60
CA LEU A 235 7.41 16.25 -4.32
C LEU A 235 5.87 16.22 -4.37
N GLY A 236 5.27 15.06 -4.55
CA GLY A 236 3.82 14.88 -4.51
C GLY A 236 3.25 15.28 -3.16
N TYR A 237 3.80 14.79 -2.07
CA TYR A 237 3.38 15.19 -0.72
C TYR A 237 3.55 16.70 -0.48
N ARG A 238 4.67 17.26 -0.91
CA ARG A 238 4.97 18.69 -0.67
C ARG A 238 4.09 19.66 -1.45
N TYR A 239 3.68 19.30 -2.68
CA TYR A 239 3.04 20.26 -3.60
C TYR A 239 1.62 19.89 -4.01
N LEU A 240 1.14 18.64 -3.76
CA LEU A 240 -0.19 18.19 -4.15
C LEU A 240 -1.12 17.93 -2.95
N THR A 241 -0.59 17.81 -1.74
CA THR A 241 -1.35 17.72 -0.49
C THR A 241 -1.21 19.00 0.29
#